data_f6df7fcd5798c35d112fbd96dd065c59
#
_entry.id   f6df7fcd5798c35d112fbd96dd065c59
#
_cell.length_a   1.000
_cell.length_b   1.000
_cell.length_c   1.000
_cell.angle_alpha   90.00
_cell.angle_beta   90.00
_cell.angle_gamma   90.00
#
_symmetry.space_group_name_H-M   'P 1'
#
loop_
_entity.id
_entity.type
_entity.pdbx_description
1 polymer ?
#
loop_
_entity_poly.entity_id
_entity_poly.type
_entity_poly.pdbx_seq_one_letter_code
_entity_poly.pdbx_strand_id
1 'polypeptide(L)'
;LLSRGLGDVYKRQPMHLIAENMNKQLEWCMEAPFYTLGPLVTDIAPGYDHITGAIGGAIIGQRGCAMLCYVTRKEHLGLPDREDVREGVVTYKLAAHAADLAKGHPSAQWRDNALAQARFEFRWEDQFNLSLDPQKARSYHDLTLPHANAKKAHFCSMCGPDFCAMRLSQDIRRRSAGK
;
A
#
# COMPACT_ATOMS: atom_id res chain seq x y z
N LEU A 1 -26.87 9.52 15.94
CA LEU A 1 -25.72 8.63 16.19
C LEU A 1 -26.11 7.19 16.51
N LEU A 2 -27.35 6.98 16.98
CA LEU A 2 -27.84 5.66 17.40
C LEU A 2 -28.46 4.80 16.26
N SER A 3 -28.65 5.36 15.08
CA SER A 3 -29.32 4.66 13.98
C SER A 3 -28.37 3.92 13.02
N ARG A 4 -27.10 4.01 13.24
CA ARG A 4 -26.12 3.24 12.46
C ARG A 4 -26.05 1.86 13.07
N GLY A 5 -26.53 0.86 12.35
CA GLY A 5 -26.61 -0.50 12.84
C GLY A 5 -25.30 -0.99 13.46
N LEU A 6 -25.38 -1.93 14.38
CA LEU A 6 -24.21 -2.48 15.09
C LEU A 6 -23.05 -2.87 14.17
N GLY A 7 -23.34 -3.31 12.93
CA GLY A 7 -22.33 -3.60 11.93
C GLY A 7 -21.50 -2.39 11.49
N ASP A 8 -22.09 -1.21 11.47
CA ASP A 8 -21.41 0.02 11.08
C ASP A 8 -20.48 0.55 12.18
N VAL A 9 -20.76 0.27 13.43
CA VAL A 9 -19.94 0.68 14.58
C VAL A 9 -18.56 0.01 14.52
N TYR A 10 -18.47 -1.20 13.99
CA TYR A 10 -17.21 -1.95 13.91
C TYR A 10 -16.39 -1.68 12.65
N LYS A 11 -17.01 -1.25 11.57
CA LYS A 11 -16.36 -1.12 10.27
C LYS A 11 -16.12 0.33 9.85
N ARG A 12 -17.00 1.25 10.26
CA ARG A 12 -16.97 2.63 9.83
C ARG A 12 -16.51 3.52 10.96
N GLN A 13 -15.34 4.08 10.82
CA GLN A 13 -14.82 5.07 11.75
C GLN A 13 -14.49 6.34 10.97
N PRO A 14 -15.11 7.48 11.31
CA PRO A 14 -14.67 8.77 10.77
C PRO A 14 -13.17 8.93 10.99
N MET A 15 -12.46 9.29 9.94
CA MET A 15 -11.00 9.30 9.92
C MET A 15 -10.36 10.06 11.09
N HIS A 16 -10.98 11.16 11.51
CA HIS A 16 -10.49 11.99 12.62
C HIS A 16 -10.65 11.33 14.01
N LEU A 17 -11.51 10.31 14.14
CA LEU A 17 -11.73 9.61 15.42
C LEU A 17 -10.87 8.33 15.56
N ILE A 18 -10.26 7.86 14.50
CA ILE A 18 -9.50 6.59 14.50
C ILE A 18 -8.35 6.63 15.53
N ALA A 19 -7.59 7.71 15.54
CA ALA A 19 -6.49 7.88 16.47
C ALA A 19 -6.97 7.94 17.94
N GLU A 20 -8.03 8.67 18.21
CA GLU A 20 -8.63 8.76 19.55
C GLU A 20 -9.14 7.40 20.03
N ASN A 21 -9.86 6.67 19.17
CA ASN A 21 -10.38 5.35 19.51
C ASN A 21 -9.27 4.35 19.81
N MET A 22 -8.18 4.37 19.02
CA MET A 22 -7.05 3.48 19.28
C MET A 22 -6.33 3.84 20.60
N ASN A 23 -6.15 5.12 20.88
CA ASN A 23 -5.55 5.56 22.14
C ASN A 23 -6.38 5.12 23.36
N LYS A 24 -7.71 5.26 23.30
CA LYS A 24 -8.63 4.76 24.33
C LYS A 24 -8.53 3.24 24.50
N GLN A 25 -8.42 2.51 23.42
CA GLN A 25 -8.27 1.05 23.48
C GLN A 25 -6.97 0.67 24.18
N LEU A 26 -5.85 1.30 23.85
CA LEU A 26 -4.57 1.07 24.52
C LEU A 26 -4.65 1.38 26.01
N GLU A 27 -5.22 2.52 26.39
CA GLU A 27 -5.38 2.93 27.78
C GLU A 27 -6.29 1.99 28.57
N TRP A 28 -7.50 1.74 28.09
CA TRP A 28 -8.52 0.97 28.81
C TRP A 28 -8.24 -0.53 28.84
N CYS A 29 -7.58 -1.05 27.83
CA CYS A 29 -7.20 -2.46 27.72
C CYS A 29 -5.74 -2.73 28.12
N MET A 30 -5.08 -1.77 28.78
CA MET A 30 -3.69 -1.93 29.29
C MET A 30 -2.73 -2.43 28.20
N GLU A 31 -2.79 -1.81 27.02
CA GLU A 31 -1.97 -2.14 25.84
C GLU A 31 -2.10 -3.57 25.33
N ALA A 32 -3.20 -4.25 25.65
CA ALA A 32 -3.46 -5.57 25.08
C ALA A 32 -3.48 -5.52 23.55
N PRO A 33 -2.89 -6.51 22.86
CA PRO A 33 -2.86 -6.55 21.39
C PRO A 33 -4.24 -6.41 20.78
N PHE A 34 -4.43 -5.40 19.94
CA PHE A 34 -5.72 -5.10 19.32
C PHE A 34 -5.74 -5.55 17.86
N TYR A 35 -6.79 -6.27 17.52
CA TYR A 35 -7.13 -6.68 16.16
C TYR A 35 -8.34 -5.89 15.67
N THR A 36 -8.28 -5.33 14.48
CA THR A 36 -9.40 -4.57 13.91
C THR A 36 -9.72 -5.00 12.48
N LEU A 37 -10.99 -4.90 12.12
CA LEU A 37 -11.49 -5.01 10.77
C LEU A 37 -11.69 -3.61 10.19
N GLY A 38 -11.05 -3.31 9.07
CA GLY A 38 -11.12 -1.98 8.49
C GLY A 38 -10.07 -1.06 9.13
N PRO A 39 -10.36 0.13 9.65
CA PRO A 39 -11.66 0.82 9.65
C PRO A 39 -11.98 1.50 8.32
N LEU A 40 -13.21 1.36 7.84
CA LEU A 40 -13.69 2.07 6.64
C LEU A 40 -13.91 3.55 6.97
N VAL A 41 -13.20 4.44 6.29
CA VAL A 41 -13.22 5.88 6.62
C VAL A 41 -14.40 6.63 6.01
N THR A 42 -15.10 6.04 5.04
CA THR A 42 -16.24 6.62 4.32
C THR A 42 -17.14 5.55 3.75
N ASP A 43 -18.38 5.91 3.44
CA ASP A 43 -19.42 5.01 2.92
C ASP A 43 -19.66 5.19 1.42
N ILE A 44 -19.03 6.18 0.79
CA ILE A 44 -19.34 6.57 -0.59
C ILE A 44 -18.83 5.59 -1.64
N ALA A 45 -18.06 4.59 -1.25
CA ALA A 45 -17.28 3.78 -2.17
C ALA A 45 -17.64 2.27 -2.14
N PRO A 46 -18.90 1.84 -2.35
CA PRO A 46 -19.20 0.42 -2.54
C PRO A 46 -18.37 -0.15 -3.70
N GLY A 47 -17.75 -1.32 -3.49
CA GLY A 47 -16.81 -1.91 -4.44
C GLY A 47 -15.35 -1.48 -4.25
N TYR A 48 -15.08 -0.52 -3.37
CA TYR A 48 -13.74 -0.02 -3.03
C TYR A 48 -13.45 -0.07 -1.53
N ASP A 49 -14.17 -0.90 -0.78
CA ASP A 49 -14.05 -0.99 0.68
C ASP A 49 -12.64 -1.41 1.12
N HIS A 50 -11.93 -2.19 0.31
CA HIS A 50 -10.51 -2.50 0.56
C HIS A 50 -9.62 -1.24 0.56
N ILE A 51 -9.93 -0.24 -0.26
CA ILE A 51 -9.18 1.03 -0.30
C ILE A 51 -9.55 1.91 0.89
N THR A 52 -10.84 2.12 1.14
CA THR A 52 -11.30 2.95 2.27
C THR A 52 -10.87 2.37 3.61
N GLY A 53 -10.86 1.03 3.73
CA GLY A 53 -10.36 0.33 4.89
C GLY A 53 -8.84 0.38 5.03
N ALA A 54 -8.09 0.38 3.94
CA ALA A 54 -6.63 0.52 3.99
C ALA A 54 -6.21 1.92 4.47
N ILE A 55 -6.94 2.97 4.10
CA ILE A 55 -6.70 4.32 4.62
C ILE A 55 -6.81 4.34 6.14
N GLY A 56 -7.93 3.85 6.67
CA GLY A 56 -8.12 3.75 8.12
C GLY A 56 -7.15 2.76 8.78
N GLY A 57 -6.85 1.66 8.10
CA GLY A 57 -5.89 0.65 8.55
C GLY A 57 -4.48 1.22 8.74
N ALA A 58 -4.02 2.07 7.84
CA ALA A 58 -2.73 2.75 7.99
C ALA A 58 -2.72 3.69 9.22
N ILE A 59 -3.80 4.44 9.42
CA ILE A 59 -3.92 5.35 10.56
C ILE A 59 -3.93 4.60 11.89
N ILE A 60 -4.77 3.56 12.02
CA ILE A 60 -4.89 2.80 13.26
C ILE A 60 -3.64 1.95 13.53
N GLY A 61 -3.02 1.41 12.48
CA GLY A 61 -1.76 0.67 12.56
C GLY A 61 -0.61 1.55 13.08
N GLN A 62 -0.52 2.79 12.60
CA GLN A 62 0.45 3.76 13.11
C GLN A 62 0.24 4.07 14.60
N ARG A 63 -0.99 3.98 15.10
CA ARG A 63 -1.37 4.28 16.49
C ARG A 63 -1.25 3.11 17.45
N GLY A 64 -0.83 1.92 16.98
CA GLY A 64 -0.54 0.79 17.85
C GLY A 64 -1.45 -0.43 17.66
N CYS A 65 -2.35 -0.44 16.66
CA CYS A 65 -3.09 -1.64 16.33
C CYS A 65 -2.12 -2.76 15.94
N ALA A 66 -2.26 -3.92 16.57
CA ALA A 66 -1.34 -5.04 16.39
C ALA A 66 -1.61 -5.86 15.13
N MET A 67 -2.87 -5.94 14.70
CA MET A 67 -3.27 -6.76 13.56
C MET A 67 -4.44 -6.13 12.79
N LEU A 68 -4.33 -6.09 11.47
CA LEU A 68 -5.36 -5.63 10.57
C LEU A 68 -6.03 -6.81 9.88
N CYS A 69 -7.36 -6.90 9.93
CA CYS A 69 -8.12 -7.78 9.07
C CYS A 69 -8.29 -7.14 7.70
N TYR A 70 -8.06 -7.90 6.64
CA TYR A 70 -8.30 -7.38 5.29
C TYR A 70 -9.79 -7.31 4.97
N VAL A 71 -10.13 -6.43 4.06
CA VAL A 71 -11.45 -6.28 3.45
C VAL A 71 -11.30 -6.42 1.95
N THR A 72 -12.28 -7.03 1.29
CA THR A 72 -12.27 -7.17 -0.17
C THR A 72 -13.10 -6.07 -0.83
N ARG A 73 -12.93 -5.91 -2.15
CA ARG A 73 -13.76 -4.99 -2.93
C ARG A 73 -15.23 -5.41 -3.01
N LYS A 74 -15.54 -6.69 -2.71
CA LYS A 74 -16.90 -7.22 -2.68
C LYS A 74 -17.55 -7.18 -1.30
N GLU A 75 -16.96 -6.49 -0.33
CA GLU A 75 -17.50 -6.38 1.01
C GLU A 75 -18.94 -5.84 0.94
N HIS A 76 -19.88 -6.55 1.57
CA HIS A 76 -21.33 -6.29 1.54
C HIS A 76 -22.02 -6.34 0.16
N LEU A 77 -21.32 -6.73 -0.91
CA LEU A 77 -21.87 -6.78 -2.27
C LEU A 77 -21.99 -8.21 -2.78
N GLY A 78 -21.07 -9.10 -2.42
CA GLY A 78 -21.06 -10.47 -2.93
C GLY A 78 -19.94 -11.32 -2.32
N LEU A 79 -19.91 -12.58 -2.72
CA LEU A 79 -18.86 -13.49 -2.28
C LEU A 79 -17.56 -13.17 -3.02
N PRO A 80 -16.45 -12.99 -2.31
CA PRO A 80 -15.15 -12.76 -2.93
C PRO A 80 -14.61 -14.03 -3.59
N ASP A 81 -13.99 -13.87 -4.74
CA ASP A 81 -13.18 -14.90 -5.36
C ASP A 81 -11.72 -14.82 -4.89
N ARG A 82 -10.87 -15.72 -5.41
CA ARG A 82 -9.46 -15.77 -5.05
C ARG A 82 -8.70 -14.46 -5.31
N GLU A 83 -8.99 -13.81 -6.43
CA GLU A 83 -8.30 -12.56 -6.80
C GLU A 83 -8.78 -11.40 -5.93
N ASP A 84 -10.06 -11.36 -5.56
CA ASP A 84 -10.58 -10.38 -4.60
C ASP A 84 -9.88 -10.48 -3.24
N VAL A 85 -9.70 -11.72 -2.76
CA VAL A 85 -8.98 -11.99 -1.51
C VAL A 85 -7.52 -11.56 -1.62
N ARG A 86 -6.85 -11.92 -2.71
CA ARG A 86 -5.46 -11.53 -2.95
C ARG A 86 -5.30 -10.01 -2.97
N GLU A 87 -6.16 -9.31 -3.70
CA GLU A 87 -6.13 -7.84 -3.77
C GLU A 87 -6.38 -7.21 -2.42
N GLY A 88 -7.36 -7.71 -1.65
CA GLY A 88 -7.63 -7.26 -0.29
C GLY A 88 -6.43 -7.43 0.63
N VAL A 89 -5.82 -8.62 0.64
CA VAL A 89 -4.62 -8.90 1.46
C VAL A 89 -3.44 -8.01 1.08
N VAL A 90 -3.16 -7.83 -0.22
CA VAL A 90 -2.07 -6.96 -0.67
C VAL A 90 -2.34 -5.51 -0.25
N THR A 91 -3.57 -5.03 -0.39
CA THR A 91 -3.96 -3.68 -0.01
C THR A 91 -3.73 -3.43 1.48
N TYR A 92 -4.09 -4.39 2.35
CA TYR A 92 -3.85 -4.27 3.79
C TYR A 92 -2.39 -4.45 4.18
N LYS A 93 -1.61 -5.22 3.44
CA LYS A 93 -0.15 -5.23 3.60
C LYS A 93 0.48 -3.88 3.25
N LEU A 94 -0.05 -3.16 2.26
CA LEU A 94 0.38 -1.79 1.95
C LEU A 94 0.06 -0.84 3.11
N ALA A 95 -1.15 -0.92 3.67
CA ALA A 95 -1.54 -0.12 4.84
C ALA A 95 -0.64 -0.39 6.05
N ALA A 96 -0.38 -1.66 6.35
CA ALA A 96 0.51 -2.06 7.45
C ALA A 96 1.95 -1.57 7.22
N HIS A 97 2.48 -1.72 6.00
CA HIS A 97 3.82 -1.23 5.65
C HIS A 97 3.93 0.30 5.80
N ALA A 98 2.93 1.05 5.35
CA ALA A 98 2.88 2.50 5.54
C ALA A 98 2.86 2.89 7.03
N ALA A 99 2.10 2.15 7.85
CA ALA A 99 2.07 2.34 9.30
C ALA A 99 3.44 2.04 9.94
N ASP A 100 4.12 0.99 9.50
CA ASP A 100 5.45 0.61 10.00
C ASP A 100 6.52 1.65 9.63
N LEU A 101 6.46 2.20 8.42
CA LEU A 101 7.31 3.34 8.03
C LEU A 101 7.06 4.55 8.93
N ALA A 102 5.79 4.89 9.18
CA ALA A 102 5.42 6.02 10.03
C ALA A 102 5.83 5.85 11.50
N LYS A 103 5.91 4.60 11.99
CA LYS A 103 6.45 4.26 13.33
C LYS A 103 7.98 4.22 13.35
N GLY A 104 8.65 4.33 12.23
CA GLY A 104 10.12 4.21 12.13
C GLY A 104 10.63 2.77 12.26
N HIS A 105 9.84 1.77 11.88
CA HIS A 105 10.27 0.37 11.97
C HIS A 105 11.43 0.08 11.00
N PRO A 106 12.60 -0.36 11.50
CA PRO A 106 13.84 -0.43 10.70
C PRO A 106 13.71 -1.33 9.46
N SER A 107 13.05 -2.46 9.56
CA SER A 107 12.92 -3.39 8.42
C SER A 107 12.01 -2.86 7.32
N ALA A 108 10.97 -2.07 7.67
CA ALA A 108 10.11 -1.42 6.69
C ALA A 108 10.89 -0.37 5.89
N GLN A 109 11.63 0.49 6.59
CA GLN A 109 12.45 1.52 5.96
C GLN A 109 13.57 0.93 5.08
N TRP A 110 14.20 -0.14 5.54
CA TRP A 110 15.23 -0.82 4.75
C TRP A 110 14.69 -1.35 3.41
N ARG A 111 13.54 -2.03 3.44
CA ARG A 111 12.90 -2.57 2.23
C ARG A 111 12.48 -1.47 1.28
N ASP A 112 11.92 -0.41 1.80
CA ASP A 112 11.46 0.74 1.02
C ASP A 112 12.63 1.45 0.33
N ASN A 113 13.72 1.66 1.05
CA ASN A 113 14.96 2.24 0.51
C ASN A 113 15.58 1.34 -0.56
N ALA A 114 15.63 0.02 -0.34
CA ALA A 114 16.17 -0.93 -1.32
C ALA A 114 15.35 -0.92 -2.62
N LEU A 115 14.02 -0.86 -2.52
CA LEU A 115 13.16 -0.76 -3.69
C LEU A 115 13.30 0.60 -4.40
N ALA A 116 13.40 1.70 -3.65
CA ALA A 116 13.62 3.02 -4.20
C ALA A 116 14.95 3.10 -4.99
N GLN A 117 16.02 2.51 -4.45
CA GLN A 117 17.30 2.40 -5.14
C GLN A 117 17.20 1.54 -6.40
N ALA A 118 16.58 0.36 -6.31
CA ALA A 118 16.37 -0.52 -7.46
C ALA A 118 15.59 0.20 -8.58
N ARG A 119 14.59 1.02 -8.21
CA ARG A 119 13.82 1.85 -9.15
C ARG A 119 14.68 2.91 -9.81
N PHE A 120 15.49 3.61 -9.04
CA PHE A 120 16.37 4.67 -9.56
C PHE A 120 17.41 4.10 -10.54
N GLU A 121 17.90 2.87 -10.29
CA GLU A 121 18.89 2.18 -11.11
C GLU A 121 18.30 1.35 -12.26
N PHE A 122 16.96 1.36 -12.42
CA PHE A 122 16.24 0.55 -13.40
C PHE A 122 16.50 -0.96 -13.28
N ARG A 123 16.74 -1.45 -12.07
CA ARG A 123 16.87 -2.88 -11.78
C ARG A 123 15.49 -3.50 -11.61
N TRP A 124 14.82 -3.77 -12.74
CA TRP A 124 13.43 -4.20 -12.79
C TRP A 124 13.16 -5.47 -12.00
N GLU A 125 14.01 -6.48 -12.11
CA GLU A 125 13.83 -7.74 -11.36
C GLU A 125 13.86 -7.51 -9.85
N ASP A 126 14.77 -6.66 -9.37
CA ASP A 126 14.86 -6.32 -7.96
C ASP A 126 13.62 -5.52 -7.49
N GLN A 127 13.11 -4.61 -8.34
CA GLN A 127 11.86 -3.90 -8.05
C GLN A 127 10.69 -4.88 -7.87
N PHE A 128 10.56 -5.87 -8.76
CA PHE A 128 9.50 -6.87 -8.66
C PHE A 128 9.66 -7.72 -7.40
N ASN A 129 10.86 -8.24 -7.14
CA ASN A 129 11.14 -9.12 -6.01
C ASN A 129 10.98 -8.40 -4.65
N LEU A 130 11.27 -7.12 -4.57
CA LEU A 130 11.07 -6.30 -3.37
C LEU A 130 9.63 -5.82 -3.19
N SER A 131 8.79 -5.86 -4.24
CA SER A 131 7.40 -5.41 -4.17
C SER A 131 6.52 -6.34 -3.34
N LEU A 132 5.38 -5.85 -2.89
CA LEU A 132 4.39 -6.66 -2.16
C LEU A 132 3.59 -7.57 -3.08
N ASP A 133 3.49 -7.23 -4.37
CA ASP A 133 2.85 -8.04 -5.41
C ASP A 133 3.75 -8.13 -6.66
N PRO A 134 4.76 -9.01 -6.64
CA PRO A 134 5.72 -9.14 -7.74
C PRO A 134 5.07 -9.56 -9.06
N GLN A 135 4.05 -10.41 -9.00
CA GLN A 135 3.38 -10.92 -10.20
C GLN A 135 2.61 -9.82 -10.92
N LYS A 136 1.83 -9.02 -10.18
CA LYS A 136 1.08 -7.89 -10.71
C LYS A 136 2.02 -6.81 -11.27
N ALA A 137 3.07 -6.48 -10.52
CA ALA A 137 4.06 -5.51 -10.95
C ALA A 137 4.74 -5.92 -12.27
N ARG A 138 5.16 -7.19 -12.36
CA ARG A 138 5.76 -7.75 -13.59
C ARG A 138 4.78 -7.76 -14.75
N SER A 139 3.55 -8.21 -14.55
CA SER A 139 2.55 -8.28 -15.61
C SER A 139 2.25 -6.90 -16.21
N TYR A 140 2.16 -5.86 -15.37
CA TYR A 140 1.93 -4.49 -15.84
C TYR A 140 3.13 -3.92 -16.58
N HIS A 141 4.34 -4.20 -16.09
CA HIS A 141 5.56 -3.79 -16.78
C HIS A 141 5.67 -4.43 -18.16
N ASP A 142 5.36 -5.72 -18.28
CA ASP A 142 5.54 -6.50 -19.49
C ASP A 142 4.41 -6.27 -20.52
N LEU A 143 3.23 -5.80 -20.08
CA LEU A 143 2.02 -5.70 -20.91
C LEU A 143 2.19 -4.82 -22.15
N THR A 144 2.95 -3.74 -22.04
CA THR A 144 3.06 -2.70 -23.09
C THR A 144 4.47 -2.58 -23.66
N LEU A 145 5.35 -3.56 -23.38
CA LEU A 145 6.70 -3.54 -23.93
C LEU A 145 6.71 -3.95 -25.40
N PRO A 146 7.31 -3.16 -26.29
CA PRO A 146 7.32 -3.46 -27.73
C PRO A 146 8.13 -4.70 -28.10
N HIS A 147 9.17 -5.05 -27.29
CA HIS A 147 10.05 -6.20 -27.55
C HIS A 147 10.61 -6.79 -26.25
N ALA A 148 10.97 -8.08 -26.26
CA ALA A 148 11.55 -8.76 -25.10
C ALA A 148 12.82 -8.07 -24.55
N ASN A 149 13.63 -7.45 -25.40
CA ASN A 149 14.82 -6.70 -24.98
C ASN A 149 14.50 -5.40 -24.24
N ALA A 150 13.30 -4.86 -24.38
CA ALA A 150 12.86 -3.67 -23.64
C ALA A 150 12.63 -3.92 -22.14
N LYS A 151 12.57 -5.19 -21.72
CA LYS A 151 12.49 -5.57 -20.29
C LYS A 151 13.67 -5.09 -19.45
N LYS A 152 14.81 -4.77 -20.08
CA LYS A 152 16.00 -4.23 -19.42
C LYS A 152 16.22 -2.74 -19.70
N ALA A 153 15.24 -2.07 -20.33
CA ALA A 153 15.38 -0.68 -20.70
C ALA A 153 15.43 0.24 -19.47
N HIS A 154 16.20 1.32 -19.59
CA HIS A 154 16.30 2.37 -18.56
C HIS A 154 15.17 3.39 -18.70
N PHE A 155 13.96 2.92 -18.94
CA PHE A 155 12.69 3.65 -18.95
C PHE A 155 11.54 2.65 -18.90
N CYS A 156 10.34 3.09 -18.56
CA CYS A 156 9.11 2.30 -18.66
C CYS A 156 8.30 2.70 -19.90
N SER A 157 7.39 1.85 -20.34
CA SER A 157 6.53 2.11 -21.50
C SER A 157 5.63 3.35 -21.33
N MET A 158 5.33 3.76 -20.11
CA MET A 158 4.55 4.97 -19.82
C MET A 158 5.32 6.25 -20.19
N CYS A 159 6.59 6.35 -19.78
CA CYS A 159 7.40 7.55 -20.01
C CYS A 159 8.15 7.52 -21.35
N GLY A 160 8.49 6.31 -21.83
CA GLY A 160 9.38 6.16 -22.99
C GLY A 160 10.80 6.65 -22.72
N PRO A 161 11.67 6.62 -23.75
CA PRO A 161 13.09 6.99 -23.59
C PRO A 161 13.31 8.49 -23.37
N ASP A 162 12.43 9.36 -23.83
CA ASP A 162 12.69 10.81 -23.90
C ASP A 162 12.11 11.58 -22.70
N PHE A 163 11.11 11.01 -22.00
CA PHE A 163 10.37 11.70 -20.94
C PHE A 163 10.55 11.06 -19.55
N CYS A 164 11.46 10.08 -19.39
CA CYS A 164 11.69 9.47 -18.09
C CYS A 164 12.52 10.40 -17.18
N ALA A 165 11.88 10.94 -16.14
CA ALA A 165 12.53 11.87 -15.19
C ALA A 165 13.76 11.26 -14.51
N MET A 166 13.73 9.96 -14.18
CA MET A 166 14.88 9.26 -13.58
C MET A 166 16.05 9.16 -14.54
N ARG A 167 15.79 8.81 -15.80
CA ARG A 167 16.83 8.77 -16.84
C ARG A 167 17.45 10.16 -17.06
N LEU A 168 16.61 11.18 -17.22
CA LEU A 168 17.08 12.57 -17.36
C LEU A 168 17.93 13.02 -16.16
N SER A 169 17.53 12.65 -14.95
CA SER A 169 18.31 12.95 -13.73
C SER A 169 19.65 12.24 -13.71
N GLN A 170 19.72 10.98 -14.16
CA GLN A 170 20.97 10.25 -14.29
C GLN A 170 21.89 10.88 -15.35
N ASP A 171 21.34 11.28 -16.49
CA ASP A 171 22.11 11.92 -17.56
C ASP A 171 22.69 13.28 -17.13
N ILE A 172 21.91 14.08 -16.39
CA ILE A 172 22.38 15.33 -15.78
C ILE A 172 23.53 15.07 -14.81
N ARG A 173 23.37 14.11 -13.90
CA ARG A 173 24.44 13.73 -12.94
C ARG A 173 25.71 13.28 -13.62
N ARG A 174 25.63 12.45 -14.68
CA ARG A 174 26.80 12.01 -15.46
C ARG A 174 27.53 13.19 -16.11
N ARG A 175 26.78 14.14 -16.71
CA ARG A 175 27.35 15.35 -17.31
C ARG A 175 28.02 16.27 -16.28
N SER A 176 27.46 16.33 -15.06
CA SER A 176 28.03 17.16 -14.00
C SER A 176 29.28 16.51 -13.38
N ALA A 177 29.34 15.19 -13.29
CA ALA A 177 30.49 14.46 -12.76
C ALA A 177 31.68 14.39 -13.73
N GLY A 178 31.46 14.62 -15.02
CA GLY A 178 32.50 14.65 -16.07
C GLY A 178 33.10 16.03 -16.33
N LYS A 179 32.75 17.02 -15.48
CA LYS A 179 33.35 18.35 -15.43
C LYS A 179 34.21 18.51 -14.18
#